data_fa5fd158a0f2c92ac94633dc55db1f95
#
_entry.id   fa5fd158a0f2c92ac94633dc55db1f95
#
_cell.length_a   1.000
_cell.length_b   1.000
_cell.length_c   1.000
_cell.angle_alpha   90.00
_cell.angle_beta   90.00
_cell.angle_gamma   90.00
#
_symmetry.space_group_name_H-M   'P 1'
#
loop_
_entity.id
_entity.type
_entity.pdbx_description
1 polymer ?
#
loop_
_entity_poly.entity_id
_entity_poly.type
_entity_poly.pdbx_seq_one_letter_code
_entity_poly.pdbx_strand_id
1 'polypeptide(L)'
;MLASLPARAASPHEAQPETVDPSALTPAQGMVTLDYRKLTLKDGGKFDLIGVHYLHALNDWLYLGFGINGPLVEGAYGGFFTVDTTLAAQKKLSEHWFVQAGLAYGGGGGGASVRQIKALSGSGRYLKKHVGLGYEFGGVQYSVNYSSTDMADSPIKGAGLGIQIQKPLSFRAGSLADAGKRVVPGHLNFRDHDSIVSVELGQMTQINPKGSYRGTIGLVSPQFSQFFSKENYLYFGFDLGVTGLDWYNQIHGGVGRKIALSPNWNLYAQLGLGSGGWVTDTIDTGPGLLVYPKLKAEYLWDKDTGLSLSAGYLAAPKGSSRNVVVGLALNSRLSGGAVSPDSTDTDLTLHGLRIHLYNNELRGLNHNGRDRDKLTMSVLQVDSVINKNLYIPVQIGAATSAFNGYAGYAEMFAGLGWHSASGKKLQTFAQLMIGLNDLGVNKQQDPGPLLNASVGMNYELNERFAIYGQLGKTASINPHLRPRDKNNFESTSVGLGLSYRFSLPNRTTRYNRS
;
A
#
# COMPACT_ATOMS: atom_id res chain seq x y z
N MET A 1 6.15 45.10 -56.89
CA MET A 1 5.58 43.78 -56.53
C MET A 1 5.71 43.61 -55.02
N LEU A 2 4.65 43.92 -54.29
CA LEU A 2 4.58 43.73 -52.84
C LEU A 2 3.97 42.34 -52.57
N ALA A 3 4.78 41.45 -51.96
CA ALA A 3 4.29 40.13 -51.55
C ALA A 3 3.58 40.27 -50.19
N SER A 4 2.33 39.95 -50.14
CA SER A 4 1.49 39.85 -48.95
C SER A 4 1.91 38.66 -48.08
N LEU A 5 2.24 38.93 -46.80
CA LEU A 5 2.43 37.91 -45.77
C LEU A 5 1.07 37.24 -45.43
N PRO A 6 1.02 35.94 -45.24
CA PRO A 6 -0.19 35.25 -44.87
C PRO A 6 -0.58 35.57 -43.41
N ALA A 7 -1.87 35.69 -43.20
CA ALA A 7 -2.51 35.93 -41.90
C ALA A 7 -2.12 34.87 -40.86
N ARG A 8 -1.79 35.32 -39.67
CA ARG A 8 -1.54 34.56 -38.49
C ARG A 8 -2.78 33.70 -38.16
N ALA A 9 -2.67 32.39 -38.27
CA ALA A 9 -3.72 31.47 -37.87
C ALA A 9 -4.08 31.70 -36.39
N ALA A 10 -5.38 31.89 -36.12
CA ALA A 10 -5.91 32.03 -34.77
C ALA A 10 -5.53 30.80 -33.95
N SER A 11 -4.99 31.02 -32.76
CA SER A 11 -4.69 29.97 -31.79
C SER A 11 -5.96 29.14 -31.53
N PRO A 12 -5.87 27.80 -31.46
CA PRO A 12 -7.02 27.00 -31.10
C PRO A 12 -7.53 27.49 -29.73
N HIS A 13 -8.80 27.79 -29.62
CA HIS A 13 -9.48 28.05 -28.37
C HIS A 13 -9.15 26.90 -27.41
N GLU A 14 -8.37 27.19 -26.38
CA GLU A 14 -8.24 26.28 -25.24
C GLU A 14 -9.66 26.11 -24.68
N ALA A 15 -10.26 24.94 -24.88
CA ALA A 15 -11.55 24.62 -24.31
C ALA A 15 -11.43 24.82 -22.79
N GLN A 16 -12.27 25.67 -22.23
CA GLN A 16 -12.30 25.88 -20.78
C GLN A 16 -12.50 24.50 -20.11
N PRO A 17 -11.70 24.16 -19.11
CA PRO A 17 -11.84 22.87 -18.44
C PRO A 17 -13.25 22.76 -17.85
N GLU A 18 -13.90 21.63 -18.10
CA GLU A 18 -15.20 21.33 -17.51
C GLU A 18 -15.15 21.47 -16.00
N THR A 19 -16.15 22.07 -15.42
CA THR A 19 -16.26 22.31 -13.98
C THR A 19 -17.29 21.39 -13.35
N VAL A 20 -17.03 20.99 -12.09
CA VAL A 20 -17.94 20.20 -11.25
C VAL A 20 -18.38 21.06 -10.07
N ASP A 21 -19.68 21.07 -9.82
CA ASP A 21 -20.21 21.70 -8.61
C ASP A 21 -19.77 20.91 -7.38
N PRO A 22 -19.26 21.57 -6.33
CA PRO A 22 -18.89 20.90 -5.07
C PRO A 22 -20.01 20.06 -4.43
N SER A 23 -21.28 20.41 -4.66
CA SER A 23 -22.45 19.65 -4.18
C SER A 23 -22.57 18.26 -4.83
N ALA A 24 -21.99 18.06 -6.01
CA ALA A 24 -21.93 16.76 -6.68
C ALA A 24 -20.94 15.79 -6.03
N LEU A 25 -20.04 16.28 -5.15
CA LEU A 25 -19.14 15.42 -4.41
C LEU A 25 -19.88 14.74 -3.26
N THR A 26 -19.93 13.42 -3.30
CA THR A 26 -20.60 12.62 -2.25
C THR A 26 -19.68 12.38 -1.07
N PRO A 27 -20.21 12.39 0.17
CA PRO A 27 -19.44 11.93 1.32
C PRO A 27 -19.02 10.46 1.13
N ALA A 28 -17.74 10.19 1.33
CA ALA A 28 -17.22 8.85 1.39
C ALA A 28 -16.58 8.64 2.77
N GLN A 29 -16.74 7.46 3.30
CA GLN A 29 -16.25 7.11 4.64
C GLN A 29 -15.30 5.92 4.54
N GLY A 30 -14.36 5.90 5.45
CA GLY A 30 -13.46 4.79 5.64
C GLY A 30 -12.94 4.80 7.06
N MET A 31 -12.07 3.86 7.38
CA MET A 31 -11.34 3.87 8.64
C MET A 31 -9.96 3.26 8.46
N VAL A 32 -8.99 3.81 9.17
CA VAL A 32 -7.70 3.16 9.38
C VAL A 32 -7.76 2.46 10.72
N THR A 33 -7.38 1.18 10.74
CA THR A 33 -7.40 0.38 11.96
C THR A 33 -6.01 -0.12 12.28
N LEU A 34 -5.69 -0.13 13.56
CA LEU A 34 -4.51 -0.76 14.14
C LEU A 34 -5.00 -1.83 15.11
N ASP A 35 -4.74 -3.09 14.86
CA ASP A 35 -5.11 -4.19 15.73
C ASP A 35 -3.87 -4.91 16.27
N TYR A 36 -3.96 -5.32 17.53
CA TYR A 36 -2.93 -6.13 18.18
C TYR A 36 -3.58 -7.33 18.86
N ARG A 37 -2.99 -8.51 18.67
CA ARG A 37 -3.47 -9.76 19.29
C ARG A 37 -2.34 -10.69 19.63
N LYS A 38 -2.51 -11.44 20.72
CA LYS A 38 -1.64 -12.52 21.12
C LYS A 38 -2.26 -13.86 20.75
N LEU A 39 -1.41 -14.77 20.30
CA LEU A 39 -1.79 -16.13 19.92
C LEU A 39 -0.88 -17.10 20.67
N THR A 40 -1.43 -18.23 21.09
CA THR A 40 -0.67 -19.36 21.58
C THR A 40 -0.65 -20.42 20.49
N LEU A 41 0.53 -20.83 20.07
CA LEU A 41 0.71 -21.90 19.08
C LEU A 41 0.38 -23.25 19.70
N LYS A 42 0.11 -24.25 18.88
CA LYS A 42 -0.23 -25.60 19.35
C LYS A 42 0.85 -26.27 20.20
N ASP A 43 2.10 -25.93 19.97
CA ASP A 43 3.26 -26.38 20.74
C ASP A 43 3.49 -25.58 22.04
N GLY A 44 2.61 -24.65 22.38
CA GLY A 44 2.74 -23.75 23.51
C GLY A 44 3.61 -22.51 23.24
N GLY A 45 4.18 -22.38 22.06
CA GLY A 45 4.94 -21.20 21.65
C GLY A 45 4.07 -19.94 21.67
N LYS A 46 4.70 -18.80 21.96
CA LYS A 46 4.04 -17.49 21.95
C LYS A 46 4.25 -16.80 20.62
N PHE A 47 3.21 -16.21 20.10
CA PHE A 47 3.20 -15.47 18.85
C PHE A 47 2.22 -14.30 18.95
N ASP A 48 2.59 -13.16 18.45
CA ASP A 48 1.71 -12.02 18.39
C ASP A 48 1.69 -11.39 17.00
N LEU A 49 0.62 -10.67 16.70
CA LEU A 49 0.49 -9.93 15.45
C LEU A 49 -0.02 -8.52 15.73
N ILE A 50 0.61 -7.56 15.07
CA ILE A 50 0.09 -6.22 14.86
C ILE A 50 -0.37 -6.09 13.42
N GLY A 51 -1.57 -5.54 13.20
CA GLY A 51 -2.14 -5.35 11.87
C GLY A 51 -2.52 -3.90 11.63
N VAL A 52 -2.30 -3.44 10.41
CA VAL A 52 -2.79 -2.14 9.93
C VAL A 52 -3.69 -2.40 8.74
N HIS A 53 -4.93 -1.86 8.78
CA HIS A 53 -5.90 -2.03 7.70
C HIS A 53 -6.49 -0.69 7.31
N TYR A 54 -6.79 -0.53 6.04
CA TYR A 54 -7.73 0.48 5.55
C TYR A 54 -9.03 -0.21 5.16
N LEU A 55 -10.13 0.24 5.72
CA LEU A 55 -11.48 -0.25 5.46
C LEU A 55 -12.31 0.87 4.85
N HIS A 56 -12.86 0.65 3.67
CA HIS A 56 -13.75 1.58 2.98
C HIS A 56 -15.20 1.21 3.25
N ALA A 57 -16.03 2.19 3.58
CA ALA A 57 -17.45 1.97 3.83
C ALA A 57 -18.18 1.66 2.52
N LEU A 58 -18.82 0.49 2.45
CA LEU A 58 -19.74 0.12 1.38
C LEU A 58 -21.14 0.72 1.63
N ASN A 59 -21.49 0.86 2.91
CA ASN A 59 -22.68 1.53 3.43
C ASN A 59 -22.44 1.91 4.90
N ASP A 60 -23.48 2.32 5.62
CA ASP A 60 -23.39 2.83 6.99
C ASP A 60 -22.87 1.83 8.03
N TRP A 61 -22.83 0.54 7.72
CA TRP A 61 -22.46 -0.52 8.66
C TRP A 61 -21.48 -1.56 8.10
N LEU A 62 -21.26 -1.61 6.79
CA LEU A 62 -20.44 -2.61 6.13
C LEU A 62 -19.21 -1.97 5.48
N TYR A 63 -18.06 -2.56 5.70
CA TYR A 63 -16.76 -2.07 5.23
C TYR A 63 -16.01 -3.19 4.53
N LEU A 64 -15.30 -2.84 3.47
CA LEU A 64 -14.38 -3.72 2.74
C LEU A 64 -13.02 -3.05 2.66
N GLY A 65 -11.97 -3.80 2.91
CA GLY A 65 -10.64 -3.22 2.85
C GLY A 65 -9.52 -4.23 2.76
N PHE A 66 -8.34 -3.71 2.98
CA PHE A 66 -7.08 -4.43 2.84
C PHE A 66 -6.20 -4.15 4.05
N GLY A 67 -5.45 -5.17 4.46
CA GLY A 67 -4.55 -5.07 5.60
C GLY A 67 -3.27 -5.86 5.46
N ILE A 68 -2.32 -5.47 6.28
CA ILE A 68 -1.04 -6.15 6.43
C ILE A 68 -0.77 -6.38 7.91
N ASN A 69 -0.28 -7.55 8.26
CA ASN A 69 0.06 -7.90 9.64
C ASN A 69 1.50 -8.41 9.72
N GLY A 70 2.15 -8.14 10.85
CA GLY A 70 3.46 -8.66 11.20
C GLY A 70 3.58 -8.97 12.69
N PRO A 71 4.55 -9.77 13.12
CA PRO A 71 4.80 -10.07 14.51
C PRO A 71 5.46 -8.86 15.19
N LEU A 72 5.36 -8.76 16.52
CA LEU A 72 5.83 -7.55 17.21
C LEU A 72 6.77 -7.84 18.38
N VAL A 73 6.28 -8.50 19.44
CA VAL A 73 7.01 -8.59 20.72
C VAL A 73 7.19 -10.00 21.26
N GLU A 74 6.47 -10.97 20.73
CA GLU A 74 6.47 -12.36 21.19
C GLU A 74 7.10 -13.30 20.15
N GLY A 75 7.93 -14.23 20.58
CA GLY A 75 8.60 -15.20 19.73
C GLY A 75 9.86 -14.67 19.03
N ALA A 76 10.28 -15.34 17.97
CA ALA A 76 11.45 -15.00 17.15
C ALA A 76 11.08 -15.11 15.66
N TYR A 77 10.08 -14.37 15.24
CA TYR A 77 9.42 -14.50 13.93
C TYR A 77 9.51 -13.24 13.08
N GLY A 78 10.48 -12.36 13.35
CA GLY A 78 10.72 -11.16 12.52
C GLY A 78 10.85 -11.52 11.04
N GLY A 79 10.19 -10.73 10.19
CA GLY A 79 10.07 -11.01 8.77
C GLY A 79 8.86 -11.88 8.36
N PHE A 80 8.11 -12.46 9.33
CA PHE A 80 6.80 -13.03 9.03
C PHE A 80 5.81 -11.90 8.69
N PHE A 81 4.95 -12.15 7.72
CA PHE A 81 3.90 -11.21 7.34
C PHE A 81 2.64 -11.93 6.87
N THR A 82 1.51 -11.24 6.93
CA THR A 82 0.31 -11.62 6.18
C THR A 82 -0.31 -10.40 5.54
N VAL A 83 -0.91 -10.60 4.37
CA VAL A 83 -1.73 -9.62 3.65
C VAL A 83 -3.12 -10.18 3.53
N ASP A 84 -4.12 -9.36 3.77
CA ASP A 84 -5.51 -9.83 3.73
C ASP A 84 -6.49 -8.81 3.17
N THR A 85 -7.58 -9.33 2.62
CA THR A 85 -8.80 -8.59 2.35
C THR A 85 -9.75 -8.80 3.52
N THR A 86 -10.21 -7.70 4.11
CA THR A 86 -11.09 -7.72 5.29
C THR A 86 -12.47 -7.20 4.94
N LEU A 87 -13.49 -7.99 5.25
CA LEU A 87 -14.90 -7.57 5.29
C LEU A 87 -15.27 -7.37 6.77
N ALA A 88 -15.72 -6.17 7.14
CA ALA A 88 -16.07 -5.83 8.50
C ALA A 88 -17.47 -5.20 8.56
N ALA A 89 -18.19 -5.50 9.61
CA ALA A 89 -19.48 -4.90 9.92
C ALA A 89 -19.38 -4.20 11.28
N GLN A 90 -19.95 -3.00 11.38
CA GLN A 90 -19.97 -2.22 12.61
C GLN A 90 -21.37 -1.61 12.79
N LYS A 91 -21.89 -1.66 14.01
CA LYS A 91 -23.20 -1.06 14.36
C LYS A 91 -23.11 -0.31 15.67
N LYS A 92 -23.53 0.95 15.67
CA LYS A 92 -23.67 1.74 16.90
C LYS A 92 -24.82 1.18 17.75
N LEU A 93 -24.55 1.02 19.04
CA LEU A 93 -25.53 0.64 20.08
C LEU A 93 -26.06 1.89 20.82
N SER A 94 -25.18 2.90 20.94
CA SER A 94 -25.50 4.20 21.52
C SER A 94 -24.59 5.26 20.89
N GLU A 95 -24.57 6.47 21.45
CA GLU A 95 -23.74 7.58 20.99
C GLU A 95 -22.25 7.20 20.95
N HIS A 96 -21.78 6.44 21.94
CA HIS A 96 -20.37 6.09 22.09
C HIS A 96 -20.07 4.59 21.90
N TRP A 97 -21.02 3.71 22.18
CA TRP A 97 -20.81 2.27 22.13
C TRP A 97 -21.15 1.68 20.77
N PHE A 98 -20.32 0.75 20.30
CA PHE A 98 -20.57 0.01 19.09
C PHE A 98 -20.16 -1.47 19.22
N VAL A 99 -20.78 -2.31 18.41
CA VAL A 99 -20.37 -3.70 18.19
C VAL A 99 -19.79 -3.84 16.79
N GLN A 100 -18.85 -4.76 16.65
CA GLN A 100 -18.24 -5.06 15.35
C GLN A 100 -18.01 -6.54 15.17
N ALA A 101 -18.00 -6.96 13.92
CA ALA A 101 -17.59 -8.29 13.49
C ALA A 101 -16.83 -8.19 12.17
N GLY A 102 -15.93 -9.12 11.91
CA GLY A 102 -15.19 -9.13 10.64
C GLY A 102 -14.59 -10.47 10.29
N LEU A 103 -14.30 -10.57 9.00
CA LEU A 103 -13.67 -11.71 8.35
C LEU A 103 -12.52 -11.18 7.49
N ALA A 104 -11.29 -11.63 7.74
CA ALA A 104 -10.13 -11.34 6.91
C ALA A 104 -9.63 -12.63 6.26
N TYR A 105 -9.38 -12.58 4.96
CA TYR A 105 -8.87 -13.68 4.16
C TYR A 105 -7.70 -13.22 3.31
N GLY A 106 -6.63 -13.99 3.30
CA GLY A 106 -5.44 -13.65 2.53
C GLY A 106 -4.35 -14.68 2.60
N GLY A 107 -3.13 -14.23 2.45
CA GLY A 107 -1.94 -15.06 2.44
C GLY A 107 -0.76 -14.45 3.17
N GLY A 108 0.27 -15.24 3.38
CA GLY A 108 1.50 -14.77 3.99
C GLY A 108 2.45 -15.89 4.38
N GLY A 109 3.52 -15.50 5.06
CA GLY A 109 4.57 -16.42 5.49
C GLY A 109 5.85 -15.68 5.84
N GLY A 110 7.01 -16.31 5.63
CA GLY A 110 8.30 -15.71 5.85
C GLY A 110 8.85 -15.88 7.28
N GLY A 111 9.90 -15.14 7.59
CA GLY A 111 10.59 -15.21 8.88
C GLY A 111 11.18 -16.60 9.17
N ALA A 112 11.17 -17.00 10.44
CA ALA A 112 11.70 -18.29 10.85
C ALA A 112 10.96 -19.50 10.25
N SER A 113 9.73 -19.30 9.78
CA SER A 113 8.91 -20.36 9.17
C SER A 113 9.53 -20.94 7.91
N VAL A 114 10.27 -20.15 7.15
CA VAL A 114 10.97 -20.59 5.92
C VAL A 114 12.00 -21.66 6.24
N ARG A 115 12.74 -21.52 7.34
CA ARG A 115 13.75 -22.50 7.76
C ARG A 115 13.18 -23.73 8.44
N GLN A 116 12.12 -23.55 9.19
CA GLN A 116 11.47 -24.62 9.94
C GLN A 116 10.57 -25.47 9.04
N ILE A 117 10.78 -25.42 7.70
CA ILE A 117 10.14 -26.29 6.73
C ILE A 117 8.63 -26.30 6.94
N LYS A 118 7.94 -25.21 6.60
CA LYS A 118 6.48 -25.07 6.73
C LYS A 118 5.96 -25.06 8.18
N ALA A 119 6.81 -25.14 9.18
CA ALA A 119 6.37 -25.33 10.56
C ALA A 119 5.50 -24.19 11.07
N LEU A 120 5.76 -22.95 10.63
CA LEU A 120 4.96 -21.79 11.07
C LEU A 120 3.90 -21.41 10.05
N SER A 121 4.24 -21.21 8.79
CA SER A 121 3.37 -20.62 7.78
C SER A 121 2.45 -21.61 7.04
N GLY A 122 2.70 -22.90 7.16
CA GLY A 122 1.91 -23.94 6.50
C GLY A 122 1.82 -23.74 4.98
N SER A 123 0.59 -23.68 4.45
CA SER A 123 0.33 -23.37 3.03
C SER A 123 0.28 -21.87 2.73
N GLY A 124 0.35 -21.01 3.74
CA GLY A 124 0.28 -19.55 3.61
C GLY A 124 -1.12 -18.96 3.65
N ARG A 125 -2.17 -19.76 3.51
CA ARG A 125 -3.55 -19.28 3.55
C ARG A 125 -3.93 -18.82 4.95
N TYR A 126 -4.27 -17.56 5.07
CA TYR A 126 -4.61 -16.88 6.31
C TYR A 126 -6.11 -16.59 6.39
N LEU A 127 -6.71 -16.89 7.53
CA LEU A 127 -8.10 -16.59 7.84
C LEU A 127 -8.21 -16.05 9.27
N LYS A 128 -8.82 -14.87 9.43
CA LYS A 128 -9.14 -14.28 10.73
C LYS A 128 -10.62 -13.98 10.80
N LYS A 129 -11.25 -14.33 11.92
CA LYS A 129 -12.63 -13.94 12.26
C LYS A 129 -12.59 -13.23 13.59
N HIS A 130 -13.38 -12.17 13.76
CA HIS A 130 -13.44 -11.47 15.03
C HIS A 130 -14.86 -10.94 15.31
N VAL A 131 -15.15 -10.79 16.58
CA VAL A 131 -16.29 -10.04 17.11
C VAL A 131 -15.80 -9.18 18.26
N GLY A 132 -16.38 -8.00 18.44
CA GLY A 132 -15.90 -7.09 19.46
C GLY A 132 -16.90 -6.04 19.90
N LEU A 133 -16.58 -5.45 21.05
CA LEU A 133 -17.28 -4.31 21.62
C LEU A 133 -16.30 -3.14 21.68
N GLY A 134 -16.76 -1.97 21.28
CA GLY A 134 -15.92 -0.77 21.25
C GLY A 134 -16.61 0.46 21.78
N TYR A 135 -15.78 1.46 22.05
CA TYR A 135 -16.15 2.76 22.57
C TYR A 135 -15.47 3.86 21.76
N GLU A 136 -16.25 4.88 21.37
CA GLU A 136 -15.77 6.05 20.63
C GLU A 136 -15.49 7.19 21.59
N PHE A 137 -14.26 7.72 21.55
CA PHE A 137 -13.83 8.87 22.33
C PHE A 137 -12.92 9.78 21.52
N GLY A 138 -13.21 11.06 21.48
CA GLY A 138 -12.39 12.05 20.76
C GLY A 138 -12.25 11.79 19.26
N GLY A 139 -13.26 11.16 18.63
CA GLY A 139 -13.23 10.81 17.22
C GLY A 139 -12.27 9.67 16.88
N VAL A 140 -11.87 8.90 17.89
CA VAL A 140 -11.13 7.64 17.78
C VAL A 140 -11.97 6.54 18.43
N GLN A 141 -11.98 5.38 17.83
CA GLN A 141 -12.72 4.21 18.30
C GLN A 141 -11.74 3.18 18.88
N TYR A 142 -12.03 2.69 20.05
CA TYR A 142 -11.25 1.67 20.77
C TYR A 142 -12.13 0.45 20.97
N SER A 143 -11.61 -0.73 20.68
CA SER A 143 -12.38 -1.97 20.88
C SER A 143 -11.54 -3.09 21.45
N VAL A 144 -12.21 -3.97 22.17
CA VAL A 144 -11.70 -5.28 22.56
C VAL A 144 -12.42 -6.32 21.71
N ASN A 145 -11.62 -7.15 21.04
CA ASN A 145 -12.12 -8.15 20.10
C ASN A 145 -11.74 -9.55 20.57
N TYR A 146 -12.68 -10.47 20.52
CA TYR A 146 -12.38 -11.89 20.53
C TYR A 146 -12.19 -12.35 19.08
N SER A 147 -11.01 -12.86 18.77
CA SER A 147 -10.65 -13.25 17.40
C SER A 147 -10.15 -14.69 17.34
N SER A 148 -10.49 -15.37 16.25
CA SER A 148 -9.92 -16.65 15.85
C SER A 148 -9.06 -16.42 14.61
N THR A 149 -7.83 -16.93 14.66
CA THR A 149 -6.88 -16.90 13.55
C THR A 149 -6.51 -18.31 13.17
N ASP A 150 -6.50 -18.59 11.88
CA ASP A 150 -6.12 -19.90 11.33
C ASP A 150 -5.21 -19.66 10.12
N MET A 151 -4.01 -20.23 10.16
CA MET A 151 -3.15 -20.35 9.00
C MET A 151 -3.12 -21.81 8.58
N ALA A 152 -3.59 -22.11 7.37
CA ALA A 152 -3.81 -23.49 6.93
C ALA A 152 -2.52 -24.32 6.96
N ASP A 153 -2.61 -25.56 7.44
CA ASP A 153 -1.50 -26.51 7.58
C ASP A 153 -0.36 -26.02 8.48
N SER A 154 -0.67 -25.12 9.44
CA SER A 154 0.28 -24.43 10.30
C SER A 154 -0.09 -24.59 11.77
N PRO A 155 0.87 -24.48 12.71
CA PRO A 155 0.59 -24.36 14.13
C PRO A 155 -0.06 -23.02 14.51
N ILE A 156 -0.07 -22.01 13.63
CA ILE A 156 -0.75 -20.73 13.85
C ILE A 156 -2.26 -20.94 13.73
N LYS A 157 -2.83 -21.44 14.81
CA LYS A 157 -4.26 -21.68 14.95
C LYS A 157 -4.67 -21.46 16.39
N GLY A 158 -5.49 -20.45 16.61
CA GLY A 158 -5.92 -20.14 17.97
C GLY A 158 -6.95 -19.04 18.00
N ALA A 159 -7.49 -18.85 19.18
CA ALA A 159 -8.42 -17.76 19.45
C ALA A 159 -8.01 -17.03 20.73
N GLY A 160 -8.31 -15.75 20.81
CA GLY A 160 -7.92 -14.94 21.95
C GLY A 160 -8.48 -13.52 21.87
N LEU A 161 -8.21 -12.76 22.94
CA LEU A 161 -8.54 -11.36 23.01
C LEU A 161 -7.45 -10.52 22.32
N GLY A 162 -7.89 -9.47 21.65
CA GLY A 162 -7.06 -8.44 21.05
C GLY A 162 -7.64 -7.07 21.29
N ILE A 163 -6.84 -6.06 21.05
CA ILE A 163 -7.25 -4.66 21.07
C ILE A 163 -7.19 -4.08 19.67
N GLN A 164 -8.10 -3.17 19.38
CA GLN A 164 -8.11 -2.46 18.10
C GLN A 164 -8.38 -0.98 18.32
N ILE A 165 -7.61 -0.16 17.64
CA ILE A 165 -7.77 1.29 17.58
C ILE A 165 -8.16 1.62 16.15
N GLN A 166 -9.21 2.41 15.97
CA GLN A 166 -9.76 2.77 14.68
C GLN A 166 -9.90 4.28 14.56
N LYS A 167 -9.44 4.84 13.47
CA LYS A 167 -9.67 6.25 13.14
C LYS A 167 -10.62 6.33 11.96
N PRO A 168 -11.89 6.72 12.19
CA PRO A 168 -12.81 7.02 11.10
C PRO A 168 -12.28 8.18 10.25
N LEU A 169 -12.40 8.03 8.95
CA LEU A 169 -12.04 9.01 7.94
C LEU A 169 -13.30 9.41 7.18
N SER A 170 -13.46 10.69 6.94
CA SER A 170 -14.51 11.22 6.07
C SER A 170 -13.87 12.11 5.02
N PHE A 171 -14.20 11.87 3.77
CA PHE A 171 -13.72 12.66 2.64
C PHE A 171 -14.83 12.82 1.61
N ARG A 172 -14.68 13.76 0.70
CA ARG A 172 -15.60 13.94 -0.42
C ARG A 172 -15.00 13.32 -1.67
N ALA A 173 -15.80 12.57 -2.38
CA ALA A 173 -15.39 11.89 -3.59
C ALA A 173 -16.35 12.17 -4.75
N GLY A 174 -15.79 12.47 -5.91
CA GLY A 174 -16.51 12.56 -7.17
C GLY A 174 -16.63 11.20 -7.88
N SER A 175 -17.35 11.17 -8.99
CA SER A 175 -17.34 10.05 -9.92
C SER A 175 -15.97 9.95 -10.61
N LEU A 176 -15.57 8.75 -11.02
CA LEU A 176 -14.38 8.58 -11.86
C LEU A 176 -14.52 9.31 -13.20
N ALA A 177 -15.74 9.45 -13.73
CA ALA A 177 -16.03 10.18 -14.97
C ALA A 177 -15.71 11.69 -14.87
N ASP A 178 -15.60 12.21 -13.64
CA ASP A 178 -15.24 13.59 -13.38
C ASP A 178 -13.73 13.81 -13.21
N ALA A 179 -12.93 12.76 -13.33
CA ALA A 179 -11.49 12.87 -13.26
C ALA A 179 -10.94 13.87 -14.29
N GLY A 180 -10.08 14.78 -13.84
CA GLY A 180 -9.51 15.87 -14.65
C GLY A 180 -10.37 17.14 -14.70
N LYS A 181 -11.63 17.12 -14.22
CA LYS A 181 -12.48 18.32 -14.16
C LYS A 181 -12.09 19.18 -12.96
N ARG A 182 -12.33 20.49 -13.08
CA ARG A 182 -12.13 21.44 -11.97
C ARG A 182 -13.34 21.44 -11.05
N VAL A 183 -13.09 21.58 -9.77
CA VAL A 183 -14.13 21.82 -8.76
C VAL A 183 -14.26 23.32 -8.56
N VAL A 184 -15.47 23.86 -8.75
CA VAL A 184 -15.73 25.27 -8.49
C VAL A 184 -15.58 25.52 -6.99
N PRO A 185 -14.79 26.54 -6.55
CA PRO A 185 -14.69 26.87 -5.14
C PRO A 185 -16.07 27.28 -4.60
N GLY A 186 -16.65 26.46 -3.76
CA GLY A 186 -17.89 26.73 -3.04
C GLY A 186 -17.59 26.78 -1.53
N HIS A 187 -18.60 27.07 -0.71
CA HIS A 187 -18.49 27.08 0.77
C HIS A 187 -18.25 25.69 1.40
N LEU A 188 -17.36 24.90 0.78
CA LEU A 188 -16.97 23.61 1.35
C LEU A 188 -15.93 23.86 2.43
N ASN A 189 -16.34 23.73 3.69
CA ASN A 189 -15.43 23.65 4.82
C ASN A 189 -14.66 22.32 4.75
N PHE A 190 -13.59 22.32 3.98
CA PHE A 190 -12.61 21.25 4.05
C PHE A 190 -11.71 21.48 5.27
N ARG A 191 -11.58 20.48 6.13
CA ARG A 191 -10.65 20.57 7.24
C ARG A 191 -9.21 20.67 6.74
N ASP A 192 -8.48 21.60 7.31
CA ASP A 192 -7.13 22.05 6.96
C ASP A 192 -6.05 21.01 7.35
N HIS A 193 -6.16 19.79 6.85
CA HIS A 193 -5.18 18.75 7.15
C HIS A 193 -4.52 18.28 5.87
N ASP A 194 -3.29 18.76 5.65
CA ASP A 194 -2.45 18.29 4.55
C ASP A 194 -2.11 16.81 4.73
N SER A 195 -2.04 16.10 3.62
CA SER A 195 -1.45 14.78 3.54
C SER A 195 -0.22 14.83 2.65
N ILE A 196 0.76 14.00 2.92
CA ILE A 196 1.94 13.84 2.06
C ILE A 196 2.06 12.36 1.69
N VAL A 197 2.14 12.09 0.39
CA VAL A 197 2.60 10.81 -0.15
C VAL A 197 4.06 10.95 -0.53
N SER A 198 4.89 10.06 -0.04
CA SER A 198 6.33 10.03 -0.35
C SER A 198 6.71 8.68 -0.93
N VAL A 199 7.64 8.68 -1.88
CA VAL A 199 8.35 7.46 -2.30
C VAL A 199 9.83 7.72 -2.13
N GLU A 200 10.47 6.97 -1.24
CA GLU A 200 11.89 7.12 -0.90
C GLU A 200 12.69 5.95 -1.49
N LEU A 201 13.81 6.27 -2.12
CA LEU A 201 14.87 5.33 -2.45
C LEU A 201 15.91 5.43 -1.34
N GLY A 202 16.06 4.36 -0.57
CA GLY A 202 16.90 4.33 0.62
C GLY A 202 18.00 3.29 0.54
N GLN A 203 18.97 3.47 1.40
CA GLN A 203 20.05 2.52 1.64
C GLN A 203 20.16 2.25 3.13
N MET A 204 19.99 0.98 3.52
CA MET A 204 20.14 0.50 4.88
C MET A 204 21.48 -0.18 5.05
N THR A 205 22.30 0.35 5.94
CA THR A 205 23.63 -0.19 6.29
C THR A 205 23.60 -0.72 7.72
N GLN A 206 23.98 -1.98 7.88
CA GLN A 206 24.01 -2.63 9.19
C GLN A 206 25.23 -2.20 10.02
N ILE A 207 24.99 -1.98 11.32
CA ILE A 207 26.04 -1.70 12.30
C ILE A 207 26.33 -2.99 13.06
N ASN A 208 27.56 -3.50 12.97
CA ASN A 208 28.01 -4.72 13.65
C ASN A 208 27.02 -5.91 13.47
N PRO A 209 26.71 -6.31 12.22
CA PRO A 209 25.75 -7.36 11.96
C PRO A 209 26.15 -8.68 12.59
N LYS A 210 25.22 -9.28 13.34
CA LYS A 210 25.38 -10.60 13.95
C LYS A 210 24.77 -11.73 13.10
N GLY A 211 23.87 -11.37 12.17
CA GLY A 211 23.29 -12.32 11.23
C GLY A 211 24.26 -12.78 10.14
N SER A 212 23.80 -13.69 9.29
CA SER A 212 24.59 -14.22 8.18
C SER A 212 24.74 -13.22 7.02
N TYR A 213 23.82 -12.26 6.89
CA TYR A 213 23.90 -11.19 5.89
C TYR A 213 24.62 -9.97 6.46
N ARG A 214 25.65 -9.51 5.75
CA ARG A 214 26.50 -8.38 6.16
C ARG A 214 26.55 -7.23 5.16
N GLY A 215 25.77 -7.34 4.09
CA GLY A 215 25.71 -6.34 3.04
C GLY A 215 24.79 -5.17 3.37
N THR A 216 24.76 -4.22 2.45
CA THR A 216 23.81 -3.11 2.44
C THR A 216 22.55 -3.52 1.70
N ILE A 217 21.40 -2.99 2.11
CA ILE A 217 20.10 -3.26 1.50
C ILE A 217 19.60 -1.97 0.88
N GLY A 218 19.33 -1.99 -0.43
CA GLY A 218 18.63 -0.90 -1.10
C GLY A 218 17.14 -1.06 -0.89
N LEU A 219 16.48 0.03 -0.50
CA LEU A 219 15.07 0.06 -0.12
C LEU A 219 14.26 0.94 -1.07
N VAL A 220 13.03 0.53 -1.33
CA VAL A 220 11.95 1.38 -1.82
C VAL A 220 10.93 1.53 -0.70
N SER A 221 10.63 2.78 -0.34
CA SER A 221 9.87 3.10 0.87
C SER A 221 8.73 4.07 0.56
N PRO A 222 7.54 3.57 0.18
CA PRO A 222 6.34 4.39 0.16
C PRO A 222 5.91 4.75 1.58
N GLN A 223 5.55 6.02 1.79
CA GLN A 223 5.04 6.54 3.05
C GLN A 223 3.85 7.46 2.81
N PHE A 224 2.82 7.31 3.61
CA PHE A 224 1.70 8.23 3.72
C PHE A 224 1.76 8.95 5.06
N SER A 225 1.62 10.28 5.04
CA SER A 225 1.65 11.13 6.23
C SER A 225 0.39 11.98 6.26
N GLN A 226 -0.33 11.98 7.38
CA GLN A 226 -1.55 12.75 7.60
C GLN A 226 -1.33 13.74 8.74
N PHE A 227 -1.41 15.02 8.43
CA PHE A 227 -1.32 16.08 9.42
C PHE A 227 -2.62 16.16 10.25
N PHE A 228 -2.51 16.29 11.55
CA PHE A 228 -3.60 16.57 12.46
C PHE A 228 -3.47 17.95 13.11
N SER A 229 -2.35 18.64 12.86
CA SER A 229 -2.13 20.05 13.14
C SER A 229 -1.21 20.64 12.05
N LYS A 230 -0.93 21.95 12.08
CA LYS A 230 -0.01 22.60 11.13
C LYS A 230 1.39 21.98 11.11
N GLU A 231 1.81 21.39 12.23
CA GLU A 231 3.17 20.87 12.41
C GLU A 231 3.20 19.37 12.65
N ASN A 232 2.20 18.81 13.30
CA ASN A 232 2.24 17.42 13.76
C ASN A 232 1.42 16.51 12.86
N TYR A 233 1.97 15.32 12.58
CA TYR A 233 1.34 14.34 11.72
C TYR A 233 1.53 12.91 12.22
N LEU A 234 0.62 12.05 11.80
CA LEU A 234 0.79 10.60 11.84
C LEU A 234 1.32 10.14 10.49
N TYR A 235 2.12 9.11 10.49
CA TYR A 235 2.54 8.49 9.25
C TYR A 235 2.50 6.97 9.32
N PHE A 236 2.37 6.37 8.15
CA PHE A 236 2.48 4.95 7.91
C PHE A 236 3.38 4.74 6.69
N GLY A 237 4.32 3.80 6.79
CA GLY A 237 5.25 3.46 5.72
C GLY A 237 5.50 1.96 5.63
N PHE A 238 5.96 1.57 4.46
CA PHE A 238 6.39 0.22 4.14
C PHE A 238 7.73 0.30 3.44
N ASP A 239 8.72 -0.44 3.91
CA ASP A 239 10.02 -0.51 3.25
C ASP A 239 10.20 -1.90 2.64
N LEU A 240 10.62 -1.94 1.38
CA LEU A 240 10.89 -3.15 0.63
C LEU A 240 12.32 -3.16 0.13
N GLY A 241 13.07 -4.22 0.46
CA GLY A 241 14.39 -4.48 -0.10
C GLY A 241 14.30 -4.85 -1.57
N VAL A 242 15.01 -4.10 -2.42
CA VAL A 242 15.06 -4.30 -3.87
C VAL A 242 16.45 -4.62 -4.37
N THR A 243 17.49 -4.40 -3.56
CA THR A 243 18.86 -4.80 -3.84
C THR A 243 19.56 -5.24 -2.56
N GLY A 244 20.53 -6.15 -2.69
CA GLY A 244 21.29 -6.68 -1.56
C GLY A 244 20.56 -7.82 -0.85
N LEU A 245 19.45 -7.57 -0.23
CA LEU A 245 18.54 -8.56 0.34
C LEU A 245 17.14 -8.25 -0.15
N ASP A 246 16.79 -8.84 -1.27
CA ASP A 246 15.51 -8.65 -1.92
C ASP A 246 14.39 -9.14 -1.00
N TRP A 247 13.27 -8.41 -0.97
CA TRP A 247 12.15 -8.69 -0.09
C TRP A 247 12.44 -8.64 1.42
N TYR A 248 13.55 -8.02 1.83
CA TYR A 248 13.57 -7.49 3.19
C TYR A 248 12.37 -6.57 3.33
N ASN A 249 11.50 -6.84 4.29
CA ASN A 249 10.27 -6.08 4.42
C ASN A 249 10.07 -5.57 5.85
N GLN A 250 9.51 -4.37 5.95
CA GLN A 250 9.07 -3.82 7.22
C GLN A 250 7.91 -2.86 7.02
N ILE A 251 6.97 -2.91 7.94
CA ILE A 251 5.92 -1.92 8.10
C ILE A 251 6.25 -1.06 9.29
N HIS A 252 6.04 0.23 9.20
CA HIS A 252 6.25 1.14 10.31
C HIS A 252 5.24 2.28 10.28
N GLY A 253 4.91 2.78 11.45
CA GLY A 253 4.06 3.93 11.60
C GLY A 253 4.42 4.68 12.87
N GLY A 254 4.02 5.93 12.95
CA GLY A 254 4.38 6.73 14.09
C GLY A 254 3.94 8.18 14.00
N VAL A 255 4.60 9.00 14.77
CA VAL A 255 4.35 10.43 14.85
C VAL A 255 5.51 11.20 14.24
N GLY A 256 5.20 12.37 13.69
CA GLY A 256 6.21 13.28 13.18
C GLY A 256 5.84 14.73 13.42
N ARG A 257 6.88 15.56 13.41
CA ARG A 257 6.75 17.02 13.50
C ARG A 257 7.48 17.68 12.34
N LYS A 258 6.78 18.62 11.69
CA LYS A 258 7.31 19.51 10.67
C LYS A 258 7.80 20.80 11.33
N ILE A 259 8.98 21.26 10.94
CA ILE A 259 9.57 22.53 11.32
C ILE A 259 9.83 23.27 10.00
N ALA A 260 9.09 24.36 9.76
CA ALA A 260 9.30 25.20 8.59
C ALA A 260 10.56 26.06 8.83
N LEU A 261 11.57 25.92 7.99
CA LEU A 261 12.81 26.71 8.06
C LEU A 261 12.73 27.94 7.17
N SER A 262 12.07 27.83 6.03
CA SER A 262 11.80 28.89 5.08
C SER A 262 10.59 28.53 4.21
N PRO A 263 10.12 29.39 3.30
CA PRO A 263 9.02 29.04 2.39
C PRO A 263 9.25 27.75 1.58
N ASN A 264 10.51 27.45 1.25
CA ASN A 264 10.88 26.31 0.42
C ASN A 264 11.56 25.17 1.20
N TRP A 265 11.94 25.37 2.47
CA TRP A 265 12.65 24.37 3.24
C TRP A 265 11.88 23.94 4.49
N ASN A 266 11.70 22.65 4.64
CA ASN A 266 11.12 22.04 5.83
C ASN A 266 12.07 20.98 6.41
N LEU A 267 12.08 20.89 7.73
CA LEU A 267 12.69 19.79 8.46
C LEU A 267 11.56 18.95 9.10
N TYR A 268 11.71 17.64 9.05
CA TYR A 268 10.78 16.71 9.68
C TYR A 268 11.54 15.82 10.67
N ALA A 269 11.03 15.71 11.88
CA ALA A 269 11.47 14.74 12.86
C ALA A 269 10.37 13.68 13.00
N GLN A 270 10.74 12.42 12.88
CA GLN A 270 9.83 11.26 12.96
C GLN A 270 10.30 10.28 14.03
N LEU A 271 9.34 9.69 14.74
CA LEU A 271 9.57 8.54 15.59
C LEU A 271 8.57 7.44 15.21
N GLY A 272 9.06 6.34 14.70
CA GLY A 272 8.29 5.19 14.27
C GLY A 272 8.48 3.95 15.10
N LEU A 273 7.43 3.16 15.16
CA LEU A 273 7.44 1.78 15.60
C LEU A 273 6.98 0.91 14.44
N GLY A 274 7.51 -0.30 14.35
CA GLY A 274 7.18 -1.17 13.24
C GLY A 274 7.40 -2.63 13.51
N SER A 275 7.13 -3.41 12.48
CA SER A 275 7.38 -4.83 12.42
C SER A 275 8.09 -5.17 11.11
N GLY A 276 9.10 -6.01 11.15
CA GLY A 276 9.77 -6.43 9.93
C GLY A 276 11.00 -7.27 10.15
N GLY A 277 11.71 -7.46 9.06
CA GLY A 277 12.94 -8.22 9.00
C GLY A 277 13.03 -9.13 7.80
N TRP A 278 13.79 -10.17 7.96
CA TRP A 278 13.99 -11.27 7.04
C TRP A 278 14.01 -12.59 7.81
N VAL A 279 14.61 -13.62 7.27
CA VAL A 279 14.88 -14.84 8.05
C VAL A 279 15.78 -14.50 9.24
N THR A 280 15.38 -14.88 10.44
CA THR A 280 15.89 -14.39 11.73
C THR A 280 17.40 -14.45 11.89
N ASP A 281 18.06 -15.47 11.33
CA ASP A 281 19.52 -15.60 11.40
C ASP A 281 20.25 -14.93 10.21
N THR A 282 19.51 -14.43 9.23
CA THR A 282 20.06 -13.60 8.15
C THR A 282 20.14 -12.14 8.60
N ILE A 283 19.01 -11.61 9.13
CA ILE A 283 18.93 -10.32 9.83
C ILE A 283 18.10 -10.54 11.09
N ASP A 284 18.76 -10.51 12.23
CA ASP A 284 18.12 -10.77 13.52
C ASP A 284 17.34 -9.56 14.01
N THR A 285 16.05 -9.53 13.71
CA THR A 285 15.09 -8.58 14.27
C THR A 285 14.32 -9.17 15.46
N GLY A 286 14.65 -10.38 15.90
CA GLY A 286 13.97 -11.09 16.98
C GLY A 286 12.49 -11.34 16.66
N PRO A 287 11.57 -10.93 17.57
CA PRO A 287 10.15 -11.03 17.29
C PRO A 287 9.65 -10.15 16.13
N GLY A 288 10.42 -9.15 15.73
CA GLY A 288 10.06 -8.24 14.64
C GLY A 288 9.91 -6.77 15.04
N LEU A 289 9.80 -6.45 16.33
CA LEU A 289 9.66 -5.05 16.77
C LEU A 289 10.84 -4.20 16.30
N LEU A 290 10.51 -3.11 15.62
CA LEU A 290 11.45 -2.10 15.13
C LEU A 290 11.13 -0.74 15.74
N VAL A 291 12.20 0.02 16.05
CA VAL A 291 12.12 1.44 16.45
C VAL A 291 12.90 2.25 15.43
N TYR A 292 12.27 3.30 14.91
CA TYR A 292 12.79 4.04 13.77
C TYR A 292 12.68 5.57 13.95
N PRO A 293 13.58 6.21 14.73
CA PRO A 293 13.77 7.65 14.66
C PRO A 293 14.40 8.05 13.31
N LYS A 294 13.88 9.11 12.69
CA LYS A 294 14.28 9.57 11.36
C LYS A 294 14.16 11.09 11.26
N LEU A 295 15.13 11.71 10.63
CA LEU A 295 15.10 13.13 10.24
C LEU A 295 15.02 13.23 8.72
N LYS A 296 14.26 14.21 8.22
CA LYS A 296 14.13 14.48 6.78
C LYS A 296 14.24 15.98 6.54
N ALA A 297 15.09 16.40 5.61
CA ALA A 297 15.16 17.77 5.12
C ALA A 297 14.56 17.83 3.72
N GLU A 298 13.52 18.63 3.53
CA GLU A 298 12.76 18.74 2.29
C GLU A 298 12.98 20.10 1.65
N TYR A 299 13.24 20.10 0.36
CA TYR A 299 13.18 21.26 -0.50
C TYR A 299 11.93 21.20 -1.40
N LEU A 300 11.11 22.24 -1.35
CA LEU A 300 9.93 22.41 -2.19
C LEU A 300 10.31 23.22 -3.42
N TRP A 301 10.14 22.66 -4.61
CA TRP A 301 10.27 23.44 -5.86
C TRP A 301 8.93 24.03 -6.30
N ASP A 302 7.82 23.50 -5.80
CA ASP A 302 6.50 24.10 -5.91
C ASP A 302 5.71 23.87 -4.60
N LYS A 303 4.46 24.31 -4.55
CA LYS A 303 3.61 24.23 -3.34
C LYS A 303 3.31 22.78 -2.91
N ASP A 304 3.30 21.86 -3.86
CA ASP A 304 2.76 20.50 -3.66
C ASP A 304 3.83 19.41 -3.83
N THR A 305 4.99 19.75 -4.43
CA THR A 305 6.01 18.76 -4.73
C THR A 305 7.37 19.17 -4.16
N GLY A 306 8.06 18.21 -3.60
CA GLY A 306 9.38 18.43 -3.02
C GLY A 306 10.25 17.19 -3.06
N LEU A 307 11.55 17.42 -2.89
CA LEU A 307 12.55 16.38 -2.73
C LEU A 307 13.07 16.41 -1.30
N SER A 308 13.21 15.26 -0.65
CA SER A 308 13.77 15.20 0.68
C SER A 308 14.94 14.24 0.78
N LEU A 309 15.96 14.66 1.53
CA LEU A 309 17.00 13.78 2.05
C LEU A 309 16.61 13.32 3.45
N SER A 310 16.84 12.07 3.76
CA SER A 310 16.55 11.51 5.07
C SER A 310 17.74 10.77 5.65
N ALA A 311 17.81 10.77 6.98
CA ALA A 311 18.71 9.92 7.76
C ALA A 311 17.97 9.39 8.98
N GLY A 312 18.10 8.10 9.25
CA GLY A 312 17.42 7.44 10.35
C GLY A 312 18.24 6.32 10.97
N TYR A 313 17.86 5.94 12.17
CA TYR A 313 18.42 4.83 12.90
C TYR A 313 17.35 3.77 13.16
N LEU A 314 17.48 2.63 12.50
CA LEU A 314 16.54 1.52 12.61
C LEU A 314 17.10 0.46 13.54
N ALA A 315 16.41 0.19 14.64
CA ALA A 315 16.83 -0.77 15.64
C ALA A 315 15.74 -1.80 15.94
N ALA A 316 16.15 -3.03 16.14
CA ALA A 316 15.33 -4.11 16.70
C ALA A 316 15.64 -4.29 18.18
N PRO A 317 14.84 -3.75 19.14
CA PRO A 317 15.15 -3.79 20.57
C PRO A 317 15.28 -5.21 21.14
N LYS A 318 14.52 -6.15 20.59
CA LYS A 318 14.52 -7.57 20.99
C LYS A 318 15.34 -8.49 20.08
N GLY A 319 15.96 -7.92 19.04
CA GLY A 319 16.95 -8.57 18.18
C GLY A 319 18.29 -7.87 18.25
N SER A 320 19.24 -8.31 17.45
CA SER A 320 20.57 -7.70 17.38
C SER A 320 20.71 -6.68 16.24
N SER A 321 19.71 -6.55 15.36
CA SER A 321 19.78 -5.67 14.19
C SER A 321 19.80 -4.20 14.58
N ARG A 322 20.82 -3.49 14.08
CA ARG A 322 21.01 -2.04 14.22
C ARG A 322 21.49 -1.49 12.89
N ASN A 323 20.83 -0.46 12.39
CA ASN A 323 21.07 0.01 11.03
C ASN A 323 21.01 1.54 10.95
N VAL A 324 21.84 2.10 10.09
CA VAL A 324 21.68 3.46 9.59
C VAL A 324 20.95 3.38 8.25
N VAL A 325 19.94 4.19 8.08
CA VAL A 325 19.19 4.30 6.82
C VAL A 325 19.31 5.73 6.31
N VAL A 326 19.74 5.89 5.07
CA VAL A 326 19.77 7.18 4.37
C VAL A 326 18.93 7.06 3.12
N GLY A 327 18.24 8.13 2.73
CA GLY A 327 17.32 8.04 1.60
C GLY A 327 17.07 9.38 0.92
N LEU A 328 16.62 9.27 -0.33
CA LEU A 328 16.16 10.37 -1.17
C LEU A 328 14.70 10.12 -1.52
N ALA A 329 13.80 11.04 -1.20
CA ALA A 329 12.37 10.85 -1.44
C ALA A 329 11.79 11.97 -2.29
N LEU A 330 10.91 11.56 -3.20
CA LEU A 330 9.96 12.43 -3.87
C LEU A 330 8.71 12.54 -3.00
N ASN A 331 8.29 13.75 -2.68
CA ASN A 331 7.11 14.02 -1.86
C ASN A 331 6.04 14.72 -2.72
N SER A 332 4.81 14.28 -2.58
CA SER A 332 3.64 14.96 -3.16
C SER A 332 2.64 15.28 -2.06
N ARG A 333 2.27 16.55 -1.96
CA ARG A 333 1.25 17.01 -1.01
C ARG A 333 -0.12 16.81 -1.63
N LEU A 334 -0.95 16.07 -0.92
CA LEU A 334 -2.36 15.93 -1.22
C LEU A 334 -3.08 16.86 -0.26
N SER A 335 -3.60 17.97 -0.76
CA SER A 335 -4.54 18.73 0.04
C SER A 335 -5.84 17.97 0.09
N GLY A 336 -6.26 17.56 1.28
CA GLY A 336 -7.53 16.88 1.50
C GLY A 336 -8.76 17.76 1.24
N GLY A 337 -8.64 18.71 0.30
CA GLY A 337 -9.68 19.66 -0.04
C GLY A 337 -9.87 20.79 0.97
N ALA A 338 -8.88 21.08 1.82
CA ALA A 338 -8.87 22.25 2.64
C ALA A 338 -8.60 23.49 1.76
N VAL A 339 -9.64 24.16 1.37
CA VAL A 339 -9.55 25.52 0.84
C VAL A 339 -9.58 26.46 2.03
N SER A 340 -8.49 27.19 2.27
CA SER A 340 -8.55 28.33 3.19
C SER A 340 -9.61 29.31 2.69
N PRO A 341 -10.53 29.81 3.53
CA PRO A 341 -11.53 30.80 3.13
C PRO A 341 -10.93 32.05 2.47
N ASP A 342 -9.66 32.32 2.76
CA ASP A 342 -8.94 33.52 2.30
C ASP A 342 -8.09 33.30 1.03
N SER A 343 -8.04 32.06 0.47
CA SER A 343 -7.26 31.82 -0.74
C SER A 343 -8.14 31.90 -2.00
N THR A 344 -8.07 33.00 -2.70
CA THR A 344 -8.71 33.24 -4.00
C THR A 344 -8.12 32.38 -5.14
N ASP A 345 -7.15 31.51 -4.89
CA ASP A 345 -6.25 30.89 -5.88
C ASP A 345 -6.23 29.35 -5.85
N THR A 346 -7.27 28.71 -5.37
CA THR A 346 -7.31 27.25 -5.29
C THR A 346 -8.11 26.62 -6.42
N ASP A 347 -7.45 26.36 -7.52
CA ASP A 347 -7.94 25.45 -8.55
C ASP A 347 -7.82 24.00 -8.00
N LEU A 348 -8.92 23.42 -7.59
CA LEU A 348 -9.02 21.99 -7.29
C LEU A 348 -9.36 21.22 -8.54
N THR A 349 -8.62 20.15 -8.83
CA THR A 349 -8.92 19.21 -9.91
C THR A 349 -9.24 17.84 -9.32
N LEU A 350 -10.18 17.14 -9.89
CA LEU A 350 -10.53 15.78 -9.47
C LEU A 350 -9.50 14.78 -10.02
N HIS A 351 -8.79 14.11 -9.13
CA HIS A 351 -7.87 13.05 -9.47
C HIS A 351 -8.56 11.69 -9.41
N GLY A 352 -8.58 10.96 -10.51
CA GLY A 352 -9.24 9.67 -10.61
C GLY A 352 -8.43 8.54 -9.99
N LEU A 353 -9.11 7.69 -9.23
CA LEU A 353 -8.55 6.50 -8.60
C LEU A 353 -9.44 5.28 -8.85
N ARG A 354 -8.82 4.12 -9.04
CA ARG A 354 -9.48 2.81 -9.03
C ARG A 354 -8.74 1.89 -8.06
N ILE A 355 -9.48 1.20 -7.22
CA ILE A 355 -8.94 0.20 -6.30
C ILE A 355 -9.53 -1.14 -6.71
N HIS A 356 -8.68 -2.10 -7.05
CA HIS A 356 -9.06 -3.46 -7.43
C HIS A 356 -8.64 -4.42 -6.32
N LEU A 357 -9.61 -5.20 -5.82
CA LEU A 357 -9.37 -6.35 -4.94
C LEU A 357 -9.77 -7.60 -5.72
N TYR A 358 -8.82 -8.48 -5.99
CA TYR A 358 -9.08 -9.65 -6.80
C TYR A 358 -8.25 -10.86 -6.39
N ASN A 359 -8.77 -12.04 -6.70
CA ASN A 359 -8.00 -13.27 -6.66
C ASN A 359 -7.32 -13.47 -8.02
N ASN A 360 -6.05 -13.82 -7.99
CA ASN A 360 -5.22 -14.09 -9.15
C ASN A 360 -4.72 -15.52 -9.09
N GLU A 361 -4.98 -16.32 -10.13
CA GLU A 361 -4.45 -17.66 -10.27
C GLU A 361 -3.32 -17.64 -11.30
N LEU A 362 -2.10 -17.93 -10.85
CA LEU A 362 -0.94 -18.13 -11.73
C LEU A 362 -0.94 -19.56 -12.26
N ARG A 363 -0.82 -19.71 -13.56
CA ARG A 363 -0.82 -20.98 -14.29
C ARG A 363 0.42 -21.10 -15.16
N GLY A 364 0.78 -22.34 -15.53
CA GLY A 364 1.97 -22.60 -16.33
C GLY A 364 3.20 -21.99 -15.68
N LEU A 365 3.27 -22.08 -14.36
CA LEU A 365 4.39 -21.59 -13.58
C LEU A 365 5.64 -22.38 -13.99
N ASN A 366 6.61 -21.69 -14.59
CA ASN A 366 7.93 -22.24 -14.86
C ASN A 366 8.95 -21.47 -14.03
N HIS A 367 9.70 -22.20 -13.22
CA HIS A 367 10.80 -21.66 -12.43
C HIS A 367 12.00 -22.58 -12.61
N ASN A 368 13.08 -22.04 -13.16
CA ASN A 368 14.32 -22.78 -13.45
C ASN A 368 14.13 -23.97 -14.38
N GLY A 369 13.28 -23.82 -15.42
CA GLY A 369 13.01 -24.87 -16.39
C GLY A 369 12.17 -26.04 -15.86
N ARG A 370 11.53 -25.87 -14.70
CA ARG A 370 10.62 -26.86 -14.10
C ARG A 370 9.22 -26.29 -14.05
N ASP A 371 8.29 -27.01 -14.62
CA ASP A 371 6.85 -26.70 -14.46
C ASP A 371 6.42 -26.90 -13.02
N ARG A 372 5.58 -26.00 -12.56
CA ARG A 372 5.05 -25.96 -11.19
C ARG A 372 3.53 -25.96 -11.22
N ASP A 373 2.97 -26.40 -10.11
CA ASP A 373 1.55 -26.30 -9.86
C ASP A 373 1.09 -24.83 -9.87
N LYS A 374 -0.21 -24.66 -10.07
CA LYS A 374 -0.84 -23.34 -9.99
C LYS A 374 -0.69 -22.72 -8.60
N LEU A 375 -0.60 -21.41 -8.56
CA LEU A 375 -0.53 -20.61 -7.35
C LEU A 375 -1.70 -19.65 -7.31
N THR A 376 -2.40 -19.59 -6.18
CA THR A 376 -3.52 -18.65 -5.96
C THR A 376 -3.06 -17.50 -5.06
N MET A 377 -3.46 -16.28 -5.40
CA MET A 377 -3.07 -15.07 -4.70
C MET A 377 -4.26 -14.17 -4.42
N SER A 378 -4.17 -13.41 -3.33
CA SER A 378 -5.01 -12.23 -3.08
C SER A 378 -4.22 -10.99 -3.48
N VAL A 379 -4.82 -10.13 -4.30
CA VAL A 379 -4.14 -8.99 -4.91
C VAL A 379 -4.93 -7.70 -4.67
N LEU A 380 -4.20 -6.66 -4.28
CA LEU A 380 -4.64 -5.27 -4.28
C LEU A 380 -3.92 -4.54 -5.42
N GLN A 381 -4.66 -3.87 -6.29
CA GLN A 381 -4.12 -2.94 -7.26
C GLN A 381 -4.77 -1.57 -7.11
N VAL A 382 -3.98 -0.52 -7.15
CA VAL A 382 -4.43 0.87 -7.13
C VAL A 382 -3.99 1.53 -8.42
N ASP A 383 -4.93 2.04 -9.18
CA ASP A 383 -4.70 2.78 -10.41
C ASP A 383 -4.86 4.28 -10.16
N SER A 384 -3.82 5.05 -10.45
CA SER A 384 -3.81 6.50 -10.48
C SER A 384 -4.04 6.98 -11.90
N VAL A 385 -5.17 7.61 -12.16
CA VAL A 385 -5.58 8.03 -13.51
C VAL A 385 -4.83 9.30 -13.90
N ILE A 386 -4.06 9.23 -14.99
CA ILE A 386 -3.32 10.38 -15.55
C ILE A 386 -4.23 11.22 -16.46
N ASN A 387 -4.96 10.55 -17.33
CA ASN A 387 -5.87 11.17 -18.28
C ASN A 387 -6.99 10.21 -18.71
N LYS A 388 -7.77 10.58 -19.72
CA LYS A 388 -8.93 9.81 -20.21
C LYS A 388 -8.61 8.35 -20.56
N ASN A 389 -7.36 8.02 -20.87
CA ASN A 389 -6.98 6.70 -21.34
C ASN A 389 -5.78 6.10 -20.58
N LEU A 390 -4.97 6.91 -19.91
CA LEU A 390 -3.73 6.45 -19.27
C LEU A 390 -3.83 6.46 -17.75
N TYR A 391 -3.23 5.47 -17.12
CA TYR A 391 -3.13 5.35 -15.67
C TYR A 391 -1.81 4.69 -15.23
N ILE A 392 -1.47 4.87 -13.97
CA ILE A 392 -0.34 4.22 -13.30
C ILE A 392 -0.93 3.16 -12.37
N PRO A 393 -0.80 1.85 -12.68
CA PRO A 393 -1.13 0.78 -11.76
C PRO A 393 0.01 0.54 -10.78
N VAL A 394 -0.33 0.32 -9.51
CA VAL A 394 0.55 -0.21 -8.46
C VAL A 394 -0.15 -1.41 -7.85
N GLN A 395 0.51 -2.57 -7.88
CA GLN A 395 -0.05 -3.84 -7.47
C GLN A 395 0.81 -4.47 -6.38
N ILE A 396 0.16 -5.05 -5.37
CA ILE A 396 0.77 -5.95 -4.38
C ILE A 396 -0.10 -7.20 -4.24
N GLY A 397 0.53 -8.36 -4.20
CA GLY A 397 -0.16 -9.64 -4.03
C GLY A 397 0.59 -10.57 -3.10
N ALA A 398 -0.15 -11.39 -2.36
CA ALA A 398 0.40 -12.47 -1.55
C ALA A 398 -0.36 -13.78 -1.81
N ALA A 399 0.40 -14.87 -1.90
CA ALA A 399 -0.16 -16.17 -2.18
C ALA A 399 -0.96 -16.72 -1.01
N THR A 400 -2.11 -17.28 -1.34
CA THR A 400 -2.99 -18.04 -0.44
C THR A 400 -2.75 -19.55 -0.53
N SER A 401 -1.70 -19.94 -1.28
CA SER A 401 -1.22 -21.32 -1.41
C SER A 401 0.31 -21.34 -1.40
N ALA A 402 0.90 -22.49 -1.09
CA ALA A 402 2.33 -22.63 -1.03
C ALA A 402 2.97 -22.70 -2.44
N PHE A 403 4.09 -22.01 -2.62
CA PHE A 403 4.96 -22.13 -3.79
C PHE A 403 6.10 -23.11 -3.47
N ASN A 404 6.27 -24.16 -4.26
CA ASN A 404 7.24 -25.24 -4.01
C ASN A 404 7.14 -25.85 -2.59
N GLY A 405 5.96 -25.77 -1.99
CA GLY A 405 5.74 -26.22 -0.63
C GLY A 405 6.16 -25.21 0.45
N TYR A 406 6.54 -23.99 0.08
CA TYR A 406 6.85 -22.90 0.99
C TYR A 406 5.77 -21.81 0.92
N ALA A 407 5.34 -21.34 2.06
CA ALA A 407 4.42 -20.21 2.17
C ALA A 407 5.18 -18.88 2.04
N GLY A 408 4.45 -17.81 1.71
CA GLY A 408 5.01 -16.46 1.71
C GLY A 408 5.39 -15.93 0.33
N TYR A 409 5.00 -16.61 -0.76
CA TYR A 409 5.14 -16.01 -2.08
C TYR A 409 4.36 -14.68 -2.12
N ALA A 410 5.05 -13.64 -2.57
CA ALA A 410 4.47 -12.33 -2.77
C ALA A 410 5.02 -11.68 -4.02
N GLU A 411 4.29 -10.74 -4.59
CA GLU A 411 4.73 -9.96 -5.74
C GLU A 411 4.30 -8.49 -5.61
N MET A 412 5.10 -7.61 -6.20
CA MET A 412 4.81 -6.18 -6.30
C MET A 412 5.17 -5.69 -7.69
N PHE A 413 4.24 -4.95 -8.30
CA PHE A 413 4.42 -4.40 -9.63
C PHE A 413 3.96 -2.94 -9.68
N ALA A 414 4.59 -2.15 -10.56
CA ALA A 414 4.14 -0.81 -10.93
C ALA A 414 4.41 -0.59 -12.42
N GLY A 415 3.63 0.26 -13.08
CA GLY A 415 3.82 0.46 -14.51
C GLY A 415 2.90 1.48 -15.13
N LEU A 416 2.58 1.25 -16.40
CA LEU A 416 1.65 2.06 -17.16
C LEU A 416 0.52 1.21 -17.71
N GLY A 417 -0.68 1.74 -17.66
CA GLY A 417 -1.87 1.14 -18.22
C GLY A 417 -2.62 2.08 -19.15
N TRP A 418 -3.29 1.46 -20.09
CA TRP A 418 -4.24 2.10 -20.98
C TRP A 418 -5.61 1.48 -20.83
N HIS A 419 -6.67 2.29 -20.88
CA HIS A 419 -8.04 1.80 -20.91
C HIS A 419 -8.85 2.49 -22.02
N SER A 420 -9.85 1.77 -22.54
CA SER A 420 -10.80 2.32 -23.50
C SER A 420 -11.59 3.47 -22.87
N ALA A 421 -12.11 4.36 -23.73
CA ALA A 421 -12.83 5.53 -23.27
C ALA A 421 -14.00 5.20 -22.33
N SER A 422 -14.21 6.05 -21.33
CA SER A 422 -15.33 6.02 -20.39
C SER A 422 -16.67 6.20 -21.12
N GLY A 423 -17.74 5.68 -20.54
CA GLY A 423 -19.11 5.87 -21.02
C GLY A 423 -19.79 4.58 -21.52
N LYS A 424 -19.07 3.46 -21.50
CA LYS A 424 -19.66 2.14 -21.76
C LYS A 424 -19.63 1.30 -20.49
N LYS A 425 -20.66 0.47 -20.27
CA LYS A 425 -20.68 -0.48 -19.13
C LYS A 425 -19.49 -1.44 -19.13
N LEU A 426 -18.89 -1.69 -20.28
CA LEU A 426 -17.71 -2.53 -20.43
C LEU A 426 -16.53 -1.65 -20.87
N GLN A 427 -15.50 -1.58 -20.04
CA GLN A 427 -14.23 -0.91 -20.32
C GLN A 427 -13.15 -1.97 -20.43
N THR A 428 -12.41 -1.96 -21.52
CA THR A 428 -11.22 -2.83 -21.68
C THR A 428 -9.96 -2.08 -21.27
N PHE A 429 -8.94 -2.80 -20.81
CA PHE A 429 -7.65 -2.23 -20.47
C PHE A 429 -6.50 -3.12 -20.92
N ALA A 430 -5.34 -2.50 -21.05
CA ALA A 430 -4.04 -3.17 -21.19
C ALA A 430 -3.03 -2.47 -20.28
N GLN A 431 -2.14 -3.23 -19.64
CA GLN A 431 -1.11 -2.67 -18.77
C GLN A 431 0.20 -3.42 -18.89
N LEU A 432 1.28 -2.68 -18.72
CA LEU A 432 2.66 -3.20 -18.70
C LEU A 432 3.31 -2.72 -17.40
N MET A 433 3.76 -3.66 -16.58
CA MET A 433 4.30 -3.39 -15.26
C MET A 433 5.66 -4.06 -15.08
N ILE A 434 6.54 -3.41 -14.34
CA ILE A 434 7.79 -3.99 -13.86
C ILE A 434 7.68 -4.23 -12.35
N GLY A 435 8.29 -5.29 -11.87
CA GLY A 435 8.21 -5.62 -10.46
C GLY A 435 9.16 -6.71 -10.02
N LEU A 436 8.89 -7.21 -8.84
CA LEU A 436 9.66 -8.26 -8.16
C LEU A 436 8.71 -9.28 -7.56
N ASN A 437 9.20 -10.50 -7.34
CA ASN A 437 8.49 -11.48 -6.52
C ASN A 437 9.42 -12.09 -5.47
N ASP A 438 8.84 -12.47 -4.33
CA ASP A 438 9.48 -13.31 -3.33
C ASP A 438 8.98 -14.74 -3.50
N LEU A 439 9.88 -15.64 -3.80
CA LEU A 439 9.54 -17.06 -3.95
C LEU A 439 9.39 -17.79 -2.61
N GLY A 440 9.56 -17.09 -1.48
CA GLY A 440 9.55 -17.69 -0.14
C GLY A 440 10.70 -18.65 0.11
N VAL A 441 11.72 -18.71 -0.78
CA VAL A 441 12.81 -19.67 -0.77
C VAL A 441 14.13 -18.93 -0.94
N ASN A 442 15.18 -19.58 -0.57
CA ASN A 442 16.57 -19.15 -0.58
C ASN A 442 16.89 -18.11 -1.69
N LYS A 443 17.59 -17.02 -1.29
CA LYS A 443 18.06 -15.91 -2.14
C LYS A 443 18.72 -16.33 -3.48
N GLN A 444 19.30 -17.54 -3.53
CA GLN A 444 19.92 -18.06 -4.75
C GLN A 444 18.93 -18.42 -5.87
N GLN A 445 17.63 -18.36 -5.59
CA GLN A 445 16.56 -18.71 -6.52
C GLN A 445 15.71 -17.50 -6.94
N ASP A 446 16.11 -16.29 -6.56
CA ASP A 446 15.39 -15.07 -6.92
C ASP A 446 15.54 -14.77 -8.42
N PRO A 447 14.44 -14.67 -9.19
CA PRO A 447 14.48 -14.39 -10.61
C PRO A 447 14.88 -12.96 -10.95
N GLY A 448 15.03 -12.08 -9.96
CA GLY A 448 15.29 -10.65 -10.18
C GLY A 448 14.06 -9.91 -10.73
N PRO A 449 14.26 -8.80 -11.46
CA PRO A 449 13.15 -8.00 -11.94
C PRO A 449 12.31 -8.74 -12.98
N LEU A 450 11.00 -8.59 -12.85
CA LEU A 450 9.97 -9.21 -13.67
C LEU A 450 9.25 -8.17 -14.52
N LEU A 451 8.81 -8.59 -15.70
CA LEU A 451 7.87 -7.88 -16.54
C LEU A 451 6.52 -8.59 -16.50
N ASN A 452 5.46 -7.84 -16.20
CA ASN A 452 4.07 -8.31 -16.29
C ASN A 452 3.35 -7.52 -17.37
N ALA A 453 2.78 -8.23 -18.33
CA ALA A 453 1.87 -7.67 -19.33
C ALA A 453 0.49 -8.29 -19.12
N SER A 454 -0.54 -7.47 -19.01
CA SER A 454 -1.90 -7.95 -18.82
C SER A 454 -2.92 -7.14 -19.62
N VAL A 455 -4.00 -7.83 -19.98
CA VAL A 455 -5.19 -7.27 -20.61
C VAL A 455 -6.42 -7.68 -19.82
N GLY A 456 -7.46 -6.88 -19.85
CA GLY A 456 -8.65 -7.22 -19.10
C GLY A 456 -9.83 -6.30 -19.37
N MET A 457 -10.81 -6.43 -18.50
CA MET A 457 -12.06 -5.68 -18.60
C MET A 457 -12.60 -5.34 -17.21
N ASN A 458 -13.29 -4.20 -17.16
CA ASN A 458 -14.12 -3.76 -16.05
C ASN A 458 -15.56 -3.70 -16.53
N TYR A 459 -16.45 -4.48 -15.91
CA TYR A 459 -17.89 -4.41 -16.15
C TYR A 459 -18.56 -3.59 -15.05
N GLU A 460 -19.08 -2.43 -15.40
CA GLU A 460 -19.68 -1.47 -14.47
C GLU A 460 -21.01 -1.99 -13.92
N LEU A 461 -21.07 -2.18 -12.60
CA LEU A 461 -22.30 -2.48 -11.86
C LEU A 461 -23.06 -1.20 -11.56
N ASN A 462 -22.33 -0.15 -11.16
CA ASN A 462 -22.82 1.21 -10.93
C ASN A 462 -21.64 2.20 -11.07
N GLU A 463 -21.85 3.48 -10.76
CA GLU A 463 -20.81 4.52 -10.86
C GLU A 463 -19.57 4.25 -10.01
N ARG A 464 -19.71 3.51 -8.90
CA ARG A 464 -18.63 3.24 -7.93
C ARG A 464 -18.04 1.84 -8.06
N PHE A 465 -18.81 0.85 -8.45
CA PHE A 465 -18.39 -0.54 -8.46
C PHE A 465 -18.39 -1.15 -9.86
N ALA A 466 -17.38 -1.99 -10.11
CA ALA A 466 -17.29 -2.80 -11.32
C ALA A 466 -16.77 -4.21 -10.97
N ILE A 467 -17.12 -5.19 -11.81
CA ILE A 467 -16.44 -6.49 -11.83
C ILE A 467 -15.16 -6.32 -12.63
N TYR A 468 -14.06 -6.73 -12.05
CA TYR A 468 -12.72 -6.70 -12.66
C TYR A 468 -12.31 -8.08 -13.11
N GLY A 469 -11.83 -8.20 -14.35
CA GLY A 469 -11.26 -9.43 -14.89
C GLY A 469 -10.01 -9.16 -15.69
N GLN A 470 -8.96 -10.01 -15.53
CA GLN A 470 -7.71 -9.90 -16.29
C GLN A 470 -7.14 -11.24 -16.71
N LEU A 471 -6.36 -11.19 -17.80
CA LEU A 471 -5.44 -12.22 -18.24
C LEU A 471 -4.06 -11.58 -18.36
N GLY A 472 -3.03 -12.23 -17.85
CA GLY A 472 -1.68 -11.68 -17.85
C GLY A 472 -0.60 -12.72 -18.10
N LYS A 473 0.58 -12.22 -18.42
CA LYS A 473 1.82 -13.00 -18.51
C LYS A 473 2.92 -12.27 -17.77
N THR A 474 3.63 -13.00 -16.90
CA THR A 474 4.79 -12.53 -16.17
C THR A 474 6.02 -13.31 -16.59
N ALA A 475 7.14 -12.61 -16.79
CA ALA A 475 8.41 -13.24 -17.13
C ALA A 475 9.60 -12.44 -16.57
N SER A 476 10.70 -13.12 -16.29
CA SER A 476 11.98 -12.48 -15.92
C SER A 476 12.50 -11.62 -17.07
N ILE A 477 12.95 -10.39 -16.77
CA ILE A 477 13.44 -9.44 -17.79
C ILE A 477 14.80 -9.88 -18.33
N ASN A 478 15.66 -10.44 -17.47
CA ASN A 478 17.03 -10.84 -17.83
C ASN A 478 17.38 -12.20 -17.23
N PRO A 479 16.96 -13.29 -17.89
CA PRO A 479 17.29 -14.64 -17.42
C PRO A 479 18.80 -14.96 -17.43
N HIS A 480 19.63 -14.10 -18.03
CA HIS A 480 21.06 -14.36 -18.27
C HIS A 480 22.03 -13.45 -17.51
N LEU A 481 21.56 -12.46 -16.75
CA LEU A 481 22.44 -11.52 -16.02
C LEU A 481 23.25 -12.18 -14.90
N ARG A 482 22.88 -13.39 -14.48
CA ARG A 482 23.66 -14.19 -13.51
C ARG A 482 23.98 -15.56 -14.16
N PRO A 483 25.14 -15.72 -14.80
CA PRO A 483 25.47 -16.95 -15.52
C PRO A 483 25.50 -18.24 -14.69
N ARG A 484 25.53 -18.12 -13.37
CA ARG A 484 25.53 -19.27 -12.43
C ARG A 484 24.14 -19.74 -12.01
N ASP A 485 23.13 -18.87 -12.09
CA ASP A 485 21.79 -19.16 -11.62
C ASP A 485 20.81 -18.97 -12.80
N LYS A 486 20.34 -20.06 -13.38
CA LYS A 486 19.28 -20.04 -14.40
C LYS A 486 17.94 -19.75 -13.73
N ASN A 487 17.83 -18.60 -13.06
CA ASN A 487 16.62 -18.20 -12.34
C ASN A 487 15.61 -17.58 -13.30
N ASN A 488 14.99 -18.42 -14.10
CA ASN A 488 13.90 -18.01 -14.98
C ASN A 488 12.58 -18.19 -14.25
N PHE A 489 11.78 -17.15 -14.29
CA PHE A 489 10.39 -17.19 -13.84
C PHE A 489 9.49 -16.86 -15.01
N GLU A 490 8.47 -17.66 -15.21
CA GLU A 490 7.43 -17.43 -16.21
C GLU A 490 6.09 -17.94 -15.67
N SER A 491 5.02 -17.19 -15.89
CA SER A 491 3.66 -17.60 -15.55
C SER A 491 2.63 -16.89 -16.40
N THR A 492 1.48 -17.50 -16.58
CA THR A 492 0.26 -16.84 -17.04
C THR A 492 -0.65 -16.61 -15.84
N SER A 493 -1.48 -15.56 -15.85
CA SER A 493 -2.37 -15.25 -14.76
C SER A 493 -3.80 -15.04 -15.22
N VAL A 494 -4.74 -15.46 -14.37
CA VAL A 494 -6.17 -15.20 -14.53
C VAL A 494 -6.67 -14.56 -13.26
N GLY A 495 -7.10 -13.30 -13.33
CA GLY A 495 -7.59 -12.54 -12.19
C GLY A 495 -9.08 -12.25 -12.29
N LEU A 496 -9.80 -12.33 -11.15
CA LEU A 496 -11.20 -11.96 -11.04
C LEU A 496 -11.47 -11.32 -9.67
N GLY A 497 -12.20 -10.20 -9.67
CA GLY A 497 -12.52 -9.50 -8.44
C GLY A 497 -13.43 -8.30 -8.62
N LEU A 498 -13.32 -7.36 -7.69
CA LEU A 498 -14.11 -6.14 -7.65
C LEU A 498 -13.21 -4.91 -7.79
N SER A 499 -13.74 -3.90 -8.44
CA SER A 499 -13.13 -2.59 -8.59
C SER A 499 -14.02 -1.54 -7.92
N TYR A 500 -13.42 -0.69 -7.09
CA TYR A 500 -14.03 0.53 -6.57
C TYR A 500 -13.41 1.75 -7.24
N ARG A 501 -14.24 2.68 -7.74
CA ARG A 501 -13.83 3.77 -8.62
C ARG A 501 -14.36 5.10 -8.10
N PHE A 502 -13.49 6.10 -8.04
CA PHE A 502 -13.84 7.42 -7.54
C PHE A 502 -12.81 8.47 -8.00
N SER A 503 -13.09 9.72 -7.73
CA SER A 503 -12.11 10.80 -7.86
C SER A 503 -12.02 11.59 -6.56
N LEU A 504 -10.83 12.11 -6.26
CA LEU A 504 -10.56 12.94 -5.09
C LEU A 504 -10.16 14.35 -5.52
N PRO A 505 -10.65 15.39 -4.84
CA PRO A 505 -10.16 16.75 -5.06
C PRO A 505 -8.67 16.82 -4.75
N ASN A 506 -7.90 17.35 -5.69
CA ASN A 506 -6.48 17.61 -5.54
C ASN A 506 -6.16 19.02 -6.03
N ARG A 507 -5.20 19.70 -5.41
CA ARG A 507 -4.73 21.00 -5.89
C ARG A 507 -4.05 20.84 -7.25
N THR A 508 -4.36 21.72 -8.19
CA THR A 508 -3.66 21.76 -9.48
C THR A 508 -2.56 22.79 -9.41
N THR A 509 -1.33 22.34 -9.55
CA THR A 509 -0.20 23.25 -9.73
C THR A 509 -0.27 23.84 -11.14
N ARG A 510 -0.60 25.13 -11.29
CA ARG A 510 -0.40 25.79 -12.58
C ARG A 510 1.08 25.98 -12.82
N TYR A 511 1.64 25.26 -13.77
CA TYR A 511 2.88 25.69 -14.42
C TYR A 511 2.55 26.98 -15.19
N ASN A 512 2.83 28.13 -14.61
CA ASN A 512 2.91 29.35 -15.37
C ASN A 512 4.06 29.19 -16.37
N ARG A 513 3.71 28.86 -17.62
CA ARG A 513 4.61 29.09 -18.74
C ARG A 513 4.69 30.60 -18.92
N SER A 514 5.69 31.23 -18.29
CA SER A 514 6.15 32.57 -18.65
C SER A 514 6.93 32.52 -19.97
#